data_24e334400d4d07f7e9c2291ea044b5b2
#
_entry.id   24e334400d4d07f7e9c2291ea044b5b2
#
_cell.length_a   1.000
_cell.length_b   1.000
_cell.length_c   1.000
_cell.angle_alpha   90.00
_cell.angle_beta   90.00
_cell.angle_gamma   90.00
#
_symmetry.space_group_name_H-M   'P 1'
#
loop_
_entity.id
_entity.type
_entity.pdbx_description
1 polymer ?
#
loop_
_entity_poly.entity_id
_entity_poly.type
_entity_poly.pdbx_seq_one_letter_code
_entity_poly.pdbx_strand_id
1 'polypeptide(L)'
;LVKEGAYLANEEEAEKLKAVMWDEAGHRLPNTVAISPQKLAEAAGFEIPADRKFIAVTGGGIENVGKEHFFSSEKLTTLLTLFKYYGEFENALTMMQAMFNVGGKGHSCGIYSFDDDHIHRLGMCAPVSRIMGRQPNNRGNSGSSTNGMPPTSSMGCGTWGGNIVSENICLKHYMNTTWVARPIPEDMPSLQELFGDFYKDGMDVE
;
A
#
# COMPACT_ATOMS: atom_id res chain seq x y z
N LEU A 1 -20.86 -2.12 -0.98
CA LEU A 1 -20.15 -2.42 -2.24
C LEU A 1 -21.11 -2.73 -3.40
N VAL A 2 -22.13 -3.59 -3.21
CA VAL A 2 -23.08 -3.96 -4.28
C VAL A 2 -23.78 -2.73 -4.88
N LYS A 3 -24.19 -1.76 -4.05
CA LYS A 3 -24.78 -0.48 -4.51
C LYS A 3 -23.80 0.35 -5.35
N GLU A 4 -22.49 0.14 -5.18
CA GLU A 4 -21.42 0.83 -5.91
C GLU A 4 -20.94 0.07 -7.15
N GLY A 5 -21.62 -1.03 -7.49
CA GLY A 5 -21.36 -1.82 -8.68
C GLY A 5 -20.50 -3.07 -8.47
N ALA A 6 -20.35 -3.55 -7.24
CA ALA A 6 -19.73 -4.85 -7.02
C ALA A 6 -20.64 -6.00 -7.45
N TYR A 7 -20.07 -7.01 -8.06
CA TYR A 7 -20.62 -8.36 -8.12
C TYR A 7 -19.99 -9.17 -6.99
N LEU A 8 -20.79 -9.73 -6.09
CA LEU A 8 -20.29 -10.58 -5.03
C LEU A 8 -20.28 -12.03 -5.50
N ALA A 9 -19.10 -12.56 -5.78
CA ALA A 9 -18.92 -13.94 -6.21
C ALA A 9 -19.18 -14.90 -5.04
N ASN A 10 -19.86 -16.01 -5.36
CA ASN A 10 -20.00 -17.13 -4.43
C ASN A 10 -18.71 -17.98 -4.36
N GLU A 11 -18.70 -19.00 -3.51
CA GLU A 11 -17.50 -19.84 -3.28
C GLU A 11 -17.07 -20.59 -4.55
N GLU A 12 -18.02 -21.15 -5.32
CA GLU A 12 -17.73 -21.82 -6.59
C GLU A 12 -17.12 -20.88 -7.62
N GLU A 13 -17.69 -19.67 -7.78
CA GLU A 13 -17.17 -18.65 -8.67
C GLU A 13 -15.80 -18.14 -8.22
N ALA A 14 -15.55 -18.03 -6.91
CA ALA A 14 -14.26 -17.65 -6.36
C ALA A 14 -13.18 -18.71 -6.71
N GLU A 15 -13.47 -20.00 -6.61
CA GLU A 15 -12.52 -21.05 -7.02
C GLU A 15 -12.27 -21.04 -8.55
N LYS A 16 -13.28 -20.79 -9.37
CA LYS A 16 -13.11 -20.59 -10.82
C LYS A 16 -12.24 -19.38 -11.14
N LEU A 17 -12.44 -18.26 -10.45
CA LEU A 17 -11.60 -17.07 -10.59
C LEU A 17 -10.16 -17.35 -10.21
N LYS A 18 -9.94 -18.07 -9.10
CA LYS A 18 -8.61 -18.48 -8.65
C LYS A 18 -7.89 -19.32 -9.70
N ALA A 19 -8.57 -20.29 -10.30
CA ALA A 19 -8.01 -21.19 -11.30
C ALA A 19 -7.56 -20.47 -12.60
N VAL A 20 -8.21 -19.37 -13.00
CA VAL A 20 -7.84 -18.62 -14.20
C VAL A 20 -6.91 -17.45 -13.95
N MET A 21 -6.75 -17.04 -12.69
CA MET A 21 -5.93 -15.89 -12.30
C MET A 21 -4.52 -16.25 -11.88
N TRP A 22 -4.28 -17.47 -11.39
CA TRP A 22 -2.97 -17.95 -10.93
C TRP A 22 -2.68 -19.33 -11.47
N ASP A 23 -1.39 -19.62 -11.66
CA ASP A 23 -0.91 -20.97 -11.89
C ASP A 23 -0.81 -21.77 -10.57
N GLU A 24 -0.44 -23.03 -10.67
CA GLU A 24 -0.27 -23.92 -9.51
C GLU A 24 0.81 -23.43 -8.52
N ALA A 25 1.78 -22.68 -8.99
CA ALA A 25 2.85 -22.10 -8.18
C ALA A 25 2.45 -20.72 -7.56
N GLY A 26 1.26 -20.22 -7.87
CA GLY A 26 0.74 -18.94 -7.35
C GLY A 26 1.21 -17.72 -8.13
N HIS A 27 1.78 -17.87 -9.33
CA HIS A 27 2.11 -16.74 -10.18
C HIS A 27 0.86 -16.22 -10.89
N ARG A 28 0.75 -14.87 -10.97
CA ARG A 28 -0.35 -14.23 -11.69
C ARG A 28 -0.26 -14.50 -13.20
N LEU A 29 -1.37 -14.96 -13.78
CA LEU A 29 -1.49 -15.19 -15.21
C LEU A 29 -1.75 -13.87 -15.95
N PRO A 30 -0.92 -13.47 -16.93
CA PRO A 30 -0.98 -12.16 -17.58
C PRO A 30 -2.30 -11.86 -18.30
N ASN A 31 -2.97 -12.88 -18.82
CA ASN A 31 -4.24 -12.77 -19.58
C ASN A 31 -5.42 -12.27 -18.74
N THR A 32 -5.29 -12.27 -17.40
CA THR A 32 -6.31 -11.76 -16.48
C THR A 32 -5.90 -10.45 -15.78
N VAL A 33 -4.82 -9.83 -16.21
CA VAL A 33 -4.36 -8.53 -15.72
C VAL A 33 -5.04 -7.40 -16.50
N ALA A 34 -5.50 -6.35 -15.78
CA ALA A 34 -6.10 -5.14 -16.35
C ALA A 34 -7.31 -5.35 -17.28
N ILE A 35 -8.09 -6.40 -17.06
CA ILE A 35 -9.32 -6.69 -17.83
C ILE A 35 -10.58 -6.25 -17.08
N SER A 36 -11.69 -6.09 -17.83
CA SER A 36 -12.98 -5.76 -17.20
C SER A 36 -13.53 -6.93 -16.38
N PRO A 37 -14.42 -6.67 -15.40
CA PRO A 37 -14.99 -7.74 -14.59
C PRO A 37 -15.81 -8.75 -15.40
N GLN A 38 -16.45 -8.32 -16.49
CA GLN A 38 -17.18 -9.21 -17.39
C GLN A 38 -16.23 -10.18 -18.10
N LYS A 39 -15.12 -9.69 -18.63
CA LYS A 39 -14.09 -10.54 -19.26
C LYS A 39 -13.42 -11.48 -18.27
N LEU A 40 -13.25 -11.03 -17.03
CA LEU A 40 -12.69 -11.88 -15.98
C LEU A 40 -13.66 -13.01 -15.61
N ALA A 41 -14.96 -12.71 -15.48
CA ALA A 41 -15.99 -13.70 -15.22
C ALA A 41 -16.12 -14.69 -16.40
N GLU A 42 -16.14 -14.20 -17.63
CA GLU A 42 -16.15 -15.03 -18.85
C GLU A 42 -14.95 -16.00 -18.90
N ALA A 43 -13.75 -15.51 -18.62
CA ALA A 43 -12.56 -16.35 -18.55
C ALA A 43 -12.67 -17.43 -17.46
N ALA A 44 -13.38 -17.15 -16.37
CA ALA A 44 -13.66 -18.09 -15.29
C ALA A 44 -14.89 -18.98 -15.54
N GLY A 45 -15.56 -18.83 -16.70
CA GLY A 45 -16.68 -19.68 -17.12
C GLY A 45 -18.00 -19.36 -16.42
N PHE A 46 -18.24 -18.08 -16.09
CA PHE A 46 -19.54 -17.58 -15.63
C PHE A 46 -19.81 -16.16 -16.14
N GLU A 47 -21.06 -15.70 -16.00
CA GLU A 47 -21.49 -14.39 -16.47
C GLU A 47 -21.90 -13.50 -15.29
N ILE A 48 -21.67 -12.20 -15.43
CA ILE A 48 -22.11 -11.17 -14.49
C ILE A 48 -22.86 -10.06 -15.24
N PRO A 49 -23.76 -9.31 -14.58
CA PRO A 49 -24.44 -8.18 -15.21
C PRO A 49 -23.47 -7.15 -15.79
N ALA A 50 -23.82 -6.59 -16.94
CA ALA A 50 -22.97 -5.64 -17.67
C ALA A 50 -22.70 -4.33 -16.91
N ASP A 51 -23.56 -3.98 -15.95
CA ASP A 51 -23.42 -2.78 -15.09
C ASP A 51 -22.42 -2.95 -13.94
N ARG A 52 -21.89 -4.15 -13.73
CA ARG A 52 -20.92 -4.41 -12.67
C ARG A 52 -19.55 -3.82 -13.01
N LYS A 53 -18.97 -3.13 -12.04
CA LYS A 53 -17.69 -2.41 -12.17
C LYS A 53 -16.50 -3.22 -11.69
N PHE A 54 -16.73 -4.15 -10.77
CA PHE A 54 -15.71 -5.05 -10.21
C PHE A 54 -16.35 -6.27 -9.56
N ILE A 55 -15.56 -7.33 -9.42
CA ILE A 55 -15.92 -8.54 -8.68
C ILE A 55 -15.38 -8.42 -7.27
N ALA A 56 -16.16 -8.82 -6.27
CA ALA A 56 -15.72 -8.95 -4.89
C ALA A 56 -15.78 -10.41 -4.46
N VAL A 57 -14.73 -10.90 -3.81
CA VAL A 57 -14.67 -12.22 -3.20
C VAL A 57 -14.46 -12.09 -1.69
N THR A 58 -14.99 -13.01 -0.91
CA THR A 58 -14.78 -13.06 0.53
C THR A 58 -13.51 -13.85 0.82
N GLY A 59 -12.53 -13.22 1.47
CA GLY A 59 -11.26 -13.83 1.86
C GLY A 59 -11.27 -14.44 3.27
N GLY A 60 -12.34 -14.21 4.05
CA GLY A 60 -12.40 -14.66 5.44
C GLY A 60 -11.63 -13.79 6.41
N GLY A 61 -10.96 -14.38 7.37
CA GLY A 61 -10.15 -13.70 8.39
C GLY A 61 -8.64 -13.79 8.12
N ILE A 62 -7.85 -13.50 9.15
CA ILE A 62 -6.39 -13.50 9.08
C ILE A 62 -5.81 -14.88 8.77
N GLU A 63 -6.52 -15.94 9.11
CA GLU A 63 -6.14 -17.34 8.82
C GLU A 63 -6.03 -17.63 7.31
N ASN A 64 -6.66 -16.80 6.49
CA ASN A 64 -6.62 -16.89 5.03
C ASN A 64 -5.69 -15.85 4.38
N VAL A 65 -4.75 -15.30 5.15
CA VAL A 65 -3.72 -14.38 4.66
C VAL A 65 -2.37 -15.09 4.67
N GLY A 66 -1.84 -15.37 3.49
CA GLY A 66 -0.58 -16.10 3.34
C GLY A 66 -0.24 -16.30 1.86
N LYS A 67 0.95 -16.80 1.58
CA LYS A 67 1.39 -17.06 0.19
C LYS A 67 0.59 -18.21 -0.46
N GLU A 68 0.08 -19.11 0.35
CA GLU A 68 -0.79 -20.22 -0.05
C GLU A 68 -2.24 -19.76 -0.34
N HIS A 69 -2.61 -18.58 0.14
CA HIS A 69 -3.93 -17.98 -0.05
C HIS A 69 -3.87 -16.87 -1.12
N PHE A 70 -3.96 -17.26 -2.39
CA PHE A 70 -3.70 -16.38 -3.54
C PHE A 70 -4.53 -15.10 -3.54
N PHE A 71 -5.74 -15.12 -3.00
CA PHE A 71 -6.57 -13.92 -2.86
C PHE A 71 -6.03 -12.88 -1.87
N SER A 72 -5.02 -13.20 -1.06
CA SER A 72 -4.32 -12.23 -0.22
C SER A 72 -3.22 -11.46 -0.96
N SER A 73 -2.84 -11.89 -2.17
CA SER A 73 -1.86 -11.22 -3.01
C SER A 73 -2.46 -10.09 -3.85
N GLU A 74 -1.61 -9.28 -4.49
CA GLU A 74 -2.03 -8.26 -5.45
C GLU A 74 -2.63 -8.90 -6.72
N LYS A 75 -3.76 -8.37 -7.21
CA LYS A 75 -4.49 -8.96 -8.34
C LYS A 75 -4.27 -8.25 -9.66
N LEU A 76 -3.95 -6.95 -9.66
CA LEU A 76 -3.77 -6.11 -10.86
C LEU A 76 -4.94 -6.18 -11.85
N THR A 77 -6.17 -6.35 -11.36
CA THR A 77 -7.38 -6.48 -12.16
C THR A 77 -8.61 -5.97 -11.40
N THR A 78 -9.78 -6.07 -12.00
CA THR A 78 -11.06 -5.60 -11.43
C THR A 78 -11.66 -6.59 -10.41
N LEU A 79 -10.84 -7.15 -9.53
CA LEU A 79 -11.24 -8.02 -8.44
C LEU A 79 -10.74 -7.47 -7.10
N LEU A 80 -11.63 -7.42 -6.12
CA LEU A 80 -11.37 -7.02 -4.74
C LEU A 80 -11.60 -8.20 -3.80
N THR A 81 -10.65 -8.48 -2.90
CA THR A 81 -10.86 -9.43 -1.81
C THR A 81 -11.24 -8.69 -0.53
N LEU A 82 -12.26 -9.19 0.15
CA LEU A 82 -12.77 -8.66 1.41
C LEU A 82 -12.33 -9.58 2.55
N PHE A 83 -11.42 -9.08 3.37
CA PHE A 83 -11.03 -9.76 4.62
C PHE A 83 -11.72 -9.08 5.80
N LYS A 84 -12.07 -9.86 6.81
CA LYS A 84 -12.74 -9.37 8.00
C LYS A 84 -11.87 -9.62 9.22
N TYR A 85 -11.61 -8.57 9.98
CA TYR A 85 -11.04 -8.69 11.33
C TYR A 85 -12.13 -8.53 12.38
N TYR A 86 -11.86 -8.99 13.59
CA TYR A 86 -12.75 -8.89 14.73
C TYR A 86 -12.02 -8.26 15.90
N GLY A 87 -12.77 -7.63 16.80
CA GLY A 87 -12.23 -7.00 18.00
C GLY A 87 -11.59 -5.64 17.72
N GLU A 88 -10.49 -5.37 18.39
CA GLU A 88 -9.82 -4.07 18.41
C GLU A 88 -9.09 -3.74 17.08
N PHE A 89 -8.78 -2.45 16.91
CA PHE A 89 -8.12 -1.97 15.70
C PHE A 89 -6.73 -2.59 15.48
N GLU A 90 -6.04 -3.04 16.54
CA GLU A 90 -4.80 -3.80 16.48
C GLU A 90 -4.90 -5.05 15.60
N ASN A 91 -6.04 -5.70 15.62
CA ASN A 91 -6.25 -6.89 14.79
C ASN A 91 -6.33 -6.52 13.29
N ALA A 92 -6.84 -5.33 12.96
CA ALA A 92 -6.76 -4.79 11.59
C ALA A 92 -5.31 -4.50 11.19
N LEU A 93 -4.51 -3.91 12.08
CA LEU A 93 -3.09 -3.63 11.84
C LEU A 93 -2.29 -4.93 11.66
N THR A 94 -2.56 -5.94 12.48
CA THR A 94 -1.94 -7.27 12.39
C THR A 94 -2.26 -7.93 11.05
N MET A 95 -3.52 -7.90 10.63
CA MET A 95 -3.95 -8.44 9.33
C MET A 95 -3.29 -7.70 8.18
N MET A 96 -3.23 -6.38 8.24
CA MET A 96 -2.55 -5.54 7.25
C MET A 96 -1.05 -5.90 7.15
N GLN A 97 -0.35 -6.07 8.26
CA GLN A 97 1.05 -6.49 8.26
C GLN A 97 1.24 -7.87 7.60
N ALA A 98 0.35 -8.83 7.88
CA ALA A 98 0.35 -10.12 7.22
C ALA A 98 0.18 -9.99 5.70
N MET A 99 -0.74 -9.14 5.22
CA MET A 99 -0.93 -8.86 3.80
C MET A 99 0.30 -8.22 3.15
N PHE A 100 0.98 -7.28 3.80
CA PHE A 100 2.23 -6.70 3.29
C PHE A 100 3.37 -7.73 3.17
N ASN A 101 3.37 -8.76 4.00
CA ASN A 101 4.35 -9.84 3.90
C ASN A 101 4.07 -10.77 2.70
N VAL A 102 2.86 -10.77 2.16
CA VAL A 102 2.47 -11.52 0.94
C VAL A 102 2.65 -10.65 -0.31
N GLY A 103 2.01 -9.48 -0.36
CA GLY A 103 1.91 -8.64 -1.56
C GLY A 103 3.09 -7.71 -1.79
N GLY A 104 3.99 -7.59 -0.79
CA GLY A 104 5.13 -6.66 -0.84
C GLY A 104 4.87 -5.36 -0.08
N LYS A 105 5.96 -4.66 0.22
CA LYS A 105 6.02 -3.45 1.03
C LYS A 105 6.43 -2.25 0.17
N GLY A 106 6.19 -1.05 0.67
CA GLY A 106 6.77 0.18 0.15
C GLY A 106 5.80 1.09 -0.57
N HIS A 107 4.85 0.59 -1.34
CA HIS A 107 4.05 1.44 -2.22
C HIS A 107 3.08 2.34 -1.43
N SER A 108 1.93 1.86 -1.05
CA SER A 108 0.89 2.65 -0.38
C SER A 108 -0.20 1.79 0.24
N CYS A 109 -0.93 2.37 1.18
CA CYS A 109 -2.21 1.85 1.64
C CYS A 109 -3.22 2.98 1.85
N GLY A 110 -4.49 2.64 2.09
CA GLY A 110 -5.55 3.58 2.38
C GLY A 110 -6.27 3.24 3.68
N ILE A 111 -6.82 4.26 4.32
CA ILE A 111 -7.66 4.10 5.51
C ILE A 111 -8.89 4.99 5.43
N TYR A 112 -10.05 4.42 5.67
CA TYR A 112 -11.32 5.13 5.81
C TYR A 112 -11.78 5.03 7.27
N SER A 113 -11.18 5.81 8.13
CA SER A 113 -11.56 5.98 9.53
C SER A 113 -11.82 7.45 9.83
N PHE A 114 -12.79 7.74 10.69
CA PHE A 114 -13.02 9.07 11.25
C PHE A 114 -12.36 9.27 12.62
N ASP A 115 -11.67 8.24 13.11
CA ASP A 115 -10.80 8.29 14.28
C ASP A 115 -9.36 8.59 13.81
N ASP A 116 -8.85 9.75 14.20
CA ASP A 116 -7.52 10.19 13.82
C ASP A 116 -6.41 9.39 14.53
N ASP A 117 -6.70 8.78 15.69
CA ASP A 117 -5.79 7.83 16.36
C ASP A 117 -5.55 6.59 15.48
N HIS A 118 -6.58 6.06 14.85
CA HIS A 118 -6.43 4.96 13.90
C HIS A 118 -5.51 5.31 12.72
N ILE A 119 -5.63 6.54 12.20
CA ILE A 119 -4.78 7.02 11.11
C ILE A 119 -3.33 7.15 11.58
N HIS A 120 -3.13 7.74 12.77
CA HIS A 120 -1.81 7.89 13.38
C HIS A 120 -1.15 6.53 13.62
N ARG A 121 -1.84 5.61 14.27
CA ARG A 121 -1.33 4.26 14.58
C ARG A 121 -1.00 3.47 13.32
N LEU A 122 -1.81 3.56 12.27
CA LEU A 122 -1.48 3.00 10.98
C LEU A 122 -0.19 3.62 10.43
N GLY A 123 -0.05 4.95 10.54
CA GLY A 123 1.16 5.69 10.11
C GLY A 123 2.44 5.22 10.80
N MET A 124 2.34 4.85 12.06
CA MET A 124 3.49 4.39 12.86
C MET A 124 3.94 2.96 12.53
N CYS A 125 3.09 2.13 11.91
CA CYS A 125 3.40 0.72 11.71
C CYS A 125 3.35 0.23 10.26
N ALA A 126 2.69 0.96 9.34
CA ALA A 126 2.57 0.51 7.95
C ALA A 126 3.90 0.67 7.18
N PRO A 127 4.46 -0.41 6.62
CA PRO A 127 5.73 -0.35 5.90
C PRO A 127 5.51 0.14 4.45
N VAL A 128 4.99 1.34 4.30
CA VAL A 128 4.67 1.99 3.02
C VAL A 128 5.10 3.45 3.01
N SER A 129 5.35 3.98 1.83
CA SER A 129 5.78 5.37 1.66
C SER A 129 4.61 6.36 1.65
N ARG A 130 3.36 5.90 1.55
CA ARG A 130 2.15 6.74 1.48
C ARG A 130 0.97 6.07 2.16
N ILE A 131 0.22 6.86 2.93
CA ILE A 131 -1.06 6.44 3.50
C ILE A 131 -2.12 7.45 3.09
N MET A 132 -3.15 6.97 2.40
CA MET A 132 -4.25 7.79 1.94
C MET A 132 -5.41 7.73 2.93
N GLY A 133 -5.52 8.75 3.77
CA GLY A 133 -6.64 8.91 4.71
C GLY A 133 -7.89 9.44 4.02
N ARG A 134 -9.02 8.75 4.11
CA ARG A 134 -10.36 9.19 3.67
C ARG A 134 -10.44 9.63 2.20
N GLN A 135 -9.62 9.05 1.34
CA GLN A 135 -9.61 9.34 -0.09
C GLN A 135 -9.26 8.09 -0.90
N PRO A 136 -9.61 8.04 -2.21
CA PRO A 136 -9.25 6.91 -3.07
C PRO A 136 -7.74 6.76 -3.17
N ASN A 137 -7.23 5.57 -2.84
CA ASN A 137 -5.80 5.31 -2.80
C ASN A 137 -5.12 5.51 -4.17
N ASN A 138 -5.72 5.02 -5.24
CA ASN A 138 -5.16 5.09 -6.60
C ASN A 138 -5.03 6.53 -7.14
N ARG A 139 -5.93 7.45 -6.76
CA ARG A 139 -5.84 8.87 -7.12
C ARG A 139 -5.00 9.66 -6.15
N GLY A 140 -5.16 9.39 -4.85
CA GLY A 140 -4.48 10.14 -3.80
C GLY A 140 -2.96 10.02 -3.89
N ASN A 141 -2.44 8.83 -4.06
CA ASN A 141 -0.99 8.60 -4.05
C ASN A 141 -0.24 9.16 -5.26
N SER A 142 -0.93 9.41 -6.38
CA SER A 142 -0.36 10.07 -7.57
C SER A 142 -0.29 11.60 -7.46
N GLY A 143 -0.68 12.14 -6.32
CA GLY A 143 -0.80 13.58 -6.11
C GLY A 143 -2.15 14.13 -6.57
N SER A 144 -2.67 15.09 -5.82
CA SER A 144 -3.98 15.70 -6.06
C SER A 144 -4.00 17.13 -5.51
N SER A 145 -4.77 18.01 -6.16
CA SER A 145 -5.02 19.36 -5.65
C SER A 145 -5.72 19.38 -4.28
N THR A 146 -6.28 18.24 -3.84
CA THR A 146 -7.00 18.10 -2.58
C THR A 146 -6.19 17.45 -1.46
N ASN A 147 -4.95 17.02 -1.72
CA ASN A 147 -4.10 16.39 -0.69
C ASN A 147 -2.69 16.96 -0.60
N GLY A 148 -2.34 17.93 -1.47
CA GLY A 148 -1.06 18.61 -1.43
C GLY A 148 0.16 17.78 -1.84
N MET A 149 -0.01 16.52 -2.23
CA MET A 149 1.09 15.68 -2.70
C MET A 149 1.49 16.09 -4.14
N PRO A 150 2.79 16.08 -4.48
CA PRO A 150 3.24 16.38 -5.83
C PRO A 150 2.66 15.41 -6.85
N PRO A 151 2.09 15.90 -7.98
CA PRO A 151 1.61 15.04 -9.06
C PRO A 151 2.74 14.23 -9.67
N THR A 152 2.50 12.94 -9.91
CA THR A 152 3.46 12.03 -10.54
C THR A 152 2.77 10.83 -11.18
N SER A 153 3.42 10.20 -12.16
CA SER A 153 3.11 8.86 -12.65
C SER A 153 4.07 7.79 -12.12
N SER A 154 5.12 8.20 -11.39
CA SER A 154 6.13 7.30 -10.83
C SER A 154 6.33 7.60 -9.34
N MET A 155 6.30 6.57 -8.52
CA MET A 155 6.35 6.68 -7.07
C MET A 155 7.47 5.81 -6.50
N GLY A 156 8.35 6.39 -5.70
CA GLY A 156 9.33 5.64 -4.94
C GLY A 156 8.68 4.84 -3.81
N CYS A 157 9.19 3.68 -3.53
CA CYS A 157 8.70 2.79 -2.46
C CYS A 157 9.58 2.81 -1.21
N GLY A 158 10.61 3.66 -1.18
CA GLY A 158 11.55 3.77 -0.07
C GLY A 158 12.32 2.48 0.21
N THR A 159 12.97 2.42 1.34
CA THR A 159 13.68 1.22 1.79
C THR A 159 12.78 0.02 2.00
N TRP A 160 11.49 0.23 2.31
CA TRP A 160 10.48 -0.82 2.40
C TRP A 160 10.39 -1.67 1.13
N GLY A 161 10.46 -1.02 -0.05
CA GLY A 161 10.39 -1.64 -1.36
C GLY A 161 11.73 -1.78 -2.07
N GLY A 162 12.85 -1.60 -1.35
CA GLY A 162 14.21 -1.70 -1.93
C GLY A 162 14.60 -0.50 -2.81
N ASN A 163 13.94 0.66 -2.64
CA ASN A 163 14.23 1.89 -3.38
C ASN A 163 14.96 2.91 -2.49
N ILE A 164 15.78 3.75 -3.10
CA ILE A 164 16.44 4.89 -2.42
C ILE A 164 15.52 6.11 -2.30
N VAL A 165 14.42 6.17 -3.07
CA VAL A 165 13.45 7.27 -3.07
C VAL A 165 12.13 6.78 -2.49
N SER A 166 11.59 7.50 -1.51
CA SER A 166 10.29 7.20 -0.86
C SER A 166 9.18 8.18 -1.23
N GLU A 167 9.48 9.20 -2.03
CA GLU A 167 8.54 10.25 -2.40
C GLU A 167 8.05 10.13 -3.85
N ASN A 168 7.08 10.97 -4.20
CA ASN A 168 6.61 11.10 -5.57
C ASN A 168 7.72 11.62 -6.47
N ILE A 169 8.02 10.92 -7.55
CA ILE A 169 9.13 11.25 -8.44
C ILE A 169 8.83 12.56 -9.18
N CYS A 170 9.77 13.50 -9.13
CA CYS A 170 9.69 14.80 -9.79
C CYS A 170 11.04 15.14 -10.43
N LEU A 171 11.14 16.32 -11.04
CA LEU A 171 12.33 16.75 -11.80
C LEU A 171 13.65 16.59 -11.01
N LYS A 172 13.66 16.91 -9.71
CA LYS A 172 14.89 16.81 -8.90
C LYS A 172 15.51 15.41 -8.89
N HIS A 173 14.71 14.33 -9.09
CA HIS A 173 15.19 12.95 -9.11
C HIS A 173 15.89 12.54 -10.43
N TYR A 174 15.73 13.36 -11.47
CA TYR A 174 16.39 13.18 -12.77
C TYR A 174 17.62 14.08 -12.94
N MET A 175 17.93 14.91 -11.92
CA MET A 175 19.02 15.87 -11.98
C MET A 175 20.21 15.36 -11.15
N ASN A 176 21.41 15.54 -11.68
CA ASN A 176 22.64 15.48 -10.90
C ASN A 176 22.91 16.84 -10.26
N THR A 177 23.28 16.83 -8.99
CA THR A 177 23.62 18.05 -8.24
C THR A 177 25.09 17.99 -7.85
N THR A 178 25.83 19.06 -8.16
CA THR A 178 27.21 19.24 -7.72
C THR A 178 27.24 20.30 -6.62
N TRP A 179 27.77 19.92 -5.47
CA TRP A 179 27.94 20.80 -4.33
C TRP A 179 29.25 21.58 -4.49
N VAL A 180 29.20 22.90 -4.33
CA VAL A 180 30.40 23.76 -4.22
C VAL A 180 30.42 24.33 -2.80
N ALA A 181 31.27 23.77 -1.97
CA ALA A 181 31.48 24.24 -0.61
C ALA A 181 32.60 25.29 -0.56
N ARG A 182 32.39 26.35 0.22
CA ARG A 182 33.41 27.35 0.52
C ARG A 182 33.56 27.45 2.03
N PRO A 183 34.77 27.78 2.55
CA PRO A 183 34.95 28.01 3.97
C PRO A 183 34.02 29.11 4.47
N ILE A 184 33.45 28.92 5.62
CA ILE A 184 32.72 29.92 6.42
C ILE A 184 33.43 30.07 7.74
N PRO A 185 33.18 31.16 8.52
CA PRO A 185 33.55 31.22 9.91
C PRO A 185 33.00 29.99 10.66
N GLU A 186 33.73 29.53 11.63
CA GLU A 186 33.31 28.38 12.44
C GLU A 186 31.94 28.68 13.08
N ASP A 187 30.99 27.81 12.86
CA ASP A 187 29.62 27.85 13.42
C ASP A 187 29.31 26.46 14.01
N MET A 188 30.05 26.18 15.08
CA MET A 188 29.93 24.91 15.82
C MET A 188 29.08 25.14 17.07
N PRO A 189 27.89 24.56 17.18
CA PRO A 189 27.11 24.65 18.40
C PRO A 189 27.82 23.96 19.55
N SER A 190 27.64 24.48 20.74
CA SER A 190 28.17 23.83 21.95
C SER A 190 27.52 22.46 22.19
N LEU A 191 28.22 21.59 22.90
CA LEU A 191 27.64 20.27 23.26
C LEU A 191 26.37 20.41 24.09
N GLN A 192 26.27 21.47 24.92
CA GLN A 192 25.03 21.78 25.64
C GLN A 192 23.88 22.15 24.72
N GLU A 193 24.12 22.90 23.64
CA GLU A 193 23.09 23.21 22.64
C GLU A 193 22.67 21.99 21.84
N LEU A 194 23.62 21.10 21.50
CA LEU A 194 23.34 19.89 20.75
C LEU A 194 22.55 18.82 21.54
N PHE A 195 22.92 18.64 22.82
CA PHE A 195 22.41 17.52 23.62
C PHE A 195 21.43 17.94 24.72
N GLY A 196 21.31 19.27 25.01
CA GLY A 196 20.38 19.78 26.01
C GLY A 196 20.57 19.10 27.38
N ASP A 197 19.47 18.59 27.92
CA ASP A 197 19.43 17.89 29.20
C ASP A 197 20.20 16.56 29.24
N PHE A 198 20.55 16.02 28.08
CA PHE A 198 21.35 14.80 27.97
C PHE A 198 22.86 15.05 28.10
N TYR A 199 23.31 16.30 27.94
CA TYR A 199 24.70 16.66 28.12
C TYR A 199 25.07 16.63 29.59
N LYS A 200 26.23 16.03 29.91
CA LYS A 200 26.85 16.06 31.23
C LYS A 200 28.29 16.55 31.09
N ASP A 201 28.69 17.50 31.90
CA ASP A 201 30.09 17.98 31.95
C ASP A 201 31.06 16.79 32.12
N GLY A 202 32.07 16.71 31.26
CA GLY A 202 33.04 15.61 31.27
C GLY A 202 32.62 14.35 30.47
N MET A 203 31.56 14.42 29.67
CA MET A 203 31.31 13.38 28.66
C MET A 203 32.34 13.51 27.54
N ASP A 204 33.20 12.51 27.40
CA ASP A 204 34.02 12.33 26.21
C ASP A 204 33.11 11.88 25.06
N VAL A 205 33.06 12.67 24.01
CA VAL A 205 32.44 12.31 22.75
C VAL A 205 33.56 11.84 21.84
N GLU A 206 33.87 10.52 21.92
CA GLU A 206 34.75 9.88 20.93
C GLU A 206 34.04 9.63 19.59
#